data_c8ab2a661acdf531e73bff250d504c12
#
_entry.id   c8ab2a661acdf531e73bff250d504c12
#
_cell.length_a   1.000
_cell.length_b   1.000
_cell.length_c   1.000
_cell.angle_alpha   90.00
_cell.angle_beta   90.00
_cell.angle_gamma   90.00
#
_symmetry.space_group_name_H-M   'P 1'
#
loop_
_entity.id
_entity.type
_entity.pdbx_description
1 polymer ?
#
loop_
_entity_poly.entity_id
_entity_poly.type
_entity_poly.pdbx_seq_one_letter_code
_entity_poly.pdbx_strand_id
1 'polypeptide(L)'
;MDKSDRDSLDFEIRPDEPVFTSGVVCRLLGMPVWVLKTLDREKIISPTRPQGRDRLYSRMELKKLHQIWYLMEKRKVTVNGIKVILFK
;
A
#
# COMPACT_ATOMS: atom_id res chain seq x y z
N MET A 1 -15.43 19.09 -19.28
CA MET A 1 -16.15 18.64 -18.09
C MET A 1 -15.78 19.52 -16.92
N ASP A 2 -16.75 20.01 -16.25
CA ASP A 2 -16.41 20.88 -15.15
C ASP A 2 -16.08 20.08 -13.91
N LYS A 3 -15.55 20.77 -12.94
CA LYS A 3 -15.05 20.16 -11.75
C LYS A 3 -16.15 19.59 -10.87
N SER A 4 -17.32 20.21 -10.91
CA SER A 4 -18.45 19.74 -10.10
C SER A 4 -18.88 18.34 -10.49
N ASP A 5 -18.94 18.07 -11.80
CA ASP A 5 -19.32 16.76 -12.27
C ASP A 5 -18.35 15.70 -11.80
N ARG A 6 -17.06 16.02 -11.89
CA ARG A 6 -16.04 15.08 -11.45
C ARG A 6 -16.10 14.86 -9.97
N ASP A 7 -16.34 15.93 -9.21
CA ASP A 7 -16.42 15.82 -7.76
C ASP A 7 -17.60 14.96 -7.32
N SER A 8 -18.71 15.06 -8.03
CA SER A 8 -19.87 14.26 -7.69
C SER A 8 -19.68 12.78 -7.98
N LEU A 9 -18.79 12.47 -8.93
CA LEU A 9 -18.45 11.09 -9.25
C LEU A 9 -17.26 10.59 -8.46
N ASP A 10 -16.54 11.48 -7.83
CA ASP A 10 -15.34 11.16 -7.10
C ASP A 10 -15.69 10.85 -5.66
N PHE A 11 -16.02 9.62 -5.42
CA PHE A 11 -16.37 9.17 -4.07
C PHE A 11 -15.27 9.51 -3.11
N GLU A 12 -15.62 10.18 -2.04
CA GLU A 12 -14.65 10.63 -1.07
C GLU A 12 -14.09 9.44 -0.29
N ILE A 13 -12.94 8.98 -0.74
CA ILE A 13 -12.23 7.90 -0.06
C ILE A 13 -11.31 8.52 0.96
N ARG A 14 -11.52 8.21 2.22
CA ARG A 14 -10.65 8.74 3.26
C ARG A 14 -9.25 8.15 3.14
N PRO A 15 -8.22 8.90 3.56
CA PRO A 15 -6.85 8.39 3.45
C PRO A 15 -6.62 7.06 4.18
N ASP A 16 -7.36 6.81 5.25
CA ASP A 16 -7.22 5.59 6.05
C ASP A 16 -8.19 4.49 5.65
N GLU A 17 -9.03 4.73 4.64
CA GLU A 17 -10.05 3.78 4.25
C GLU A 17 -9.46 2.63 3.43
N PRO A 18 -9.60 1.36 3.86
CA PRO A 18 -9.00 0.23 3.16
C PRO A 18 -9.85 -0.20 1.98
N VAL A 19 -9.51 0.25 0.78
CA VAL A 19 -10.30 0.00 -0.43
C VAL A 19 -9.51 -0.58 -1.60
N PHE A 20 -8.17 -0.64 -1.51
CA PHE A 20 -7.34 -1.11 -2.63
C PHE A 20 -6.93 -2.56 -2.41
N THR A 21 -7.26 -3.42 -3.38
CA THR A 21 -6.86 -4.83 -3.30
C THR A 21 -5.36 -4.97 -3.56
N SER A 22 -4.80 -6.13 -3.18
CA SER A 22 -3.39 -6.42 -3.42
C SER A 22 -3.03 -6.31 -4.89
N GLY A 23 -3.88 -6.83 -5.77
CA GLY A 23 -3.63 -6.77 -7.21
C GLY A 23 -3.54 -5.35 -7.72
N VAL A 24 -4.46 -4.49 -7.26
CA VAL A 24 -4.45 -3.10 -7.67
C VAL A 24 -3.21 -2.40 -7.15
N VAL A 25 -2.85 -2.65 -5.89
CA VAL A 25 -1.65 -2.06 -5.29
C VAL A 25 -0.41 -2.44 -6.10
N CYS A 26 -0.26 -3.71 -6.42
CA CYS A 26 0.89 -4.17 -7.18
C CYS A 26 0.97 -3.51 -8.54
N ARG A 27 -0.18 -3.34 -9.22
CA ARG A 27 -0.20 -2.68 -10.52
C ARG A 27 0.18 -1.21 -10.40
N LEU A 28 -0.39 -0.53 -9.43
CA LEU A 28 -0.15 0.91 -9.26
C LEU A 28 1.31 1.21 -8.93
N LEU A 29 1.92 0.37 -8.11
CA LEU A 29 3.27 0.62 -7.63
C LEU A 29 4.35 -0.11 -8.41
N GLY A 30 3.97 -0.99 -9.33
CA GLY A 30 4.94 -1.81 -10.05
C GLY A 30 5.68 -2.74 -9.11
N MET A 31 4.99 -3.25 -8.10
CA MET A 31 5.57 -4.04 -7.04
C MET A 31 5.16 -5.51 -7.18
N PRO A 32 6.10 -6.45 -7.06
CA PRO A 32 5.73 -7.86 -7.08
C PRO A 32 4.88 -8.25 -5.87
N VAL A 33 3.98 -9.20 -6.07
CA VAL A 33 3.10 -9.66 -4.98
C VAL A 33 3.88 -10.18 -3.79
N TRP A 34 5.00 -10.87 -4.05
CA TRP A 34 5.77 -11.45 -2.95
C TRP A 34 6.27 -10.39 -1.98
N VAL A 35 6.50 -9.17 -2.46
CA VAL A 35 6.92 -8.08 -1.59
C VAL A 35 5.80 -7.72 -0.62
N LEU A 36 4.57 -7.58 -1.13
CA LEU A 36 3.43 -7.30 -0.26
C LEU A 36 3.25 -8.39 0.79
N LYS A 37 3.35 -9.64 0.36
CA LYS A 37 3.19 -10.76 1.29
C LYS A 37 4.28 -10.75 2.36
N THR A 38 5.50 -10.44 1.97
CA THR A 38 6.61 -10.37 2.90
C THR A 38 6.42 -9.24 3.91
N LEU A 39 6.04 -8.06 3.43
CA LEU A 39 5.83 -6.93 4.32
C LEU A 39 4.70 -7.18 5.32
N ASP A 40 3.65 -7.88 4.88
CA ASP A 40 2.55 -8.27 5.77
C ASP A 40 3.02 -9.29 6.79
N ARG A 41 3.74 -10.33 6.34
CA ARG A 41 4.24 -11.37 7.24
C ARG A 41 5.17 -10.78 8.30
N GLU A 42 5.99 -9.83 7.91
CA GLU A 42 6.93 -9.18 8.82
C GLU A 42 6.29 -8.06 9.63
N LYS A 43 4.98 -7.85 9.43
CA LYS A 43 4.20 -6.85 10.16
C LYS A 43 4.72 -5.43 9.98
N ILE A 44 5.29 -5.16 8.83
CA ILE A 44 5.73 -3.82 8.47
C ILE A 44 4.54 -3.01 7.98
N ILE A 45 3.75 -3.58 7.07
CA ILE A 45 2.48 -3.03 6.62
C ILE A 45 1.46 -4.16 6.74
N SER A 46 0.53 -4.01 7.65
CA SER A 46 -0.50 -5.04 7.90
C SER A 46 -1.85 -4.54 7.39
N PRO A 47 -2.27 -4.99 6.22
CA PRO A 47 -3.52 -4.53 5.64
C PRO A 47 -4.73 -5.06 6.39
N THR A 48 -5.85 -4.41 6.17
CA THR A 48 -7.13 -4.85 6.70
C THR A 48 -7.60 -6.08 5.93
N ARG A 49 -8.17 -7.05 6.66
CA ARG A 49 -8.75 -8.25 6.05
C ARG A 49 -10.18 -8.39 6.54
N PRO A 50 -11.14 -7.74 5.88
CA PRO A 50 -12.52 -7.79 6.34
C PRO A 50 -13.02 -9.24 6.35
N GLN A 51 -13.47 -9.70 7.52
CA GLN A 51 -14.02 -11.04 7.67
C GLN A 51 -13.12 -12.15 7.15
N GLY A 52 -11.80 -11.99 7.31
CA GLY A 52 -10.85 -12.99 6.88
C GLY A 52 -10.65 -13.06 5.37
N ARG A 53 -11.11 -12.08 4.66
CA ARG A 53 -11.02 -12.04 3.20
C ARG A 53 -9.68 -11.48 2.73
N ASP A 54 -9.62 -11.08 1.44
CA ASP A 54 -8.41 -10.55 0.85
C ASP A 54 -7.93 -9.30 1.54
N ARG A 55 -6.66 -9.05 1.41
CA ARG A 55 -6.04 -7.83 1.95
C ARG A 55 -6.59 -6.61 1.26
N LEU A 56 -6.89 -5.59 2.05
CA LEU A 56 -7.28 -4.28 1.53
C LEU A 56 -6.35 -3.23 2.12
N TYR A 57 -5.92 -2.32 1.27
CA TYR A 57 -4.96 -1.29 1.64
C TYR A 57 -5.59 0.09 1.50
N SER A 58 -5.16 1.02 2.35
CA SER A 58 -5.60 2.41 2.28
C SER A 58 -4.63 3.24 1.45
N ARG A 59 -5.01 4.48 1.14
CA ARG A 59 -4.11 5.41 0.45
C ARG A 59 -2.85 5.68 1.27
N MET A 60 -3.01 5.81 2.58
CA MET A 60 -1.85 6.03 3.45
C MET A 60 -0.88 4.88 3.34
N GLU A 61 -1.42 3.66 3.30
CA GLU A 61 -0.58 2.49 3.16
C GLU A 61 0.09 2.43 1.78
N LEU A 62 -0.61 2.86 0.74
CA LEU A 62 -0.01 2.94 -0.58
C LEU A 62 1.20 3.88 -0.60
N LYS A 63 1.09 5.02 0.07
CA LYS A 63 2.21 5.95 0.16
C LYS A 63 3.41 5.32 0.85
N LYS A 64 3.16 4.63 1.96
CA LYS A 64 4.23 3.94 2.67
C LYS A 64 4.85 2.84 1.83
N LEU A 65 4.00 2.07 1.15
CA LEU A 65 4.47 0.99 0.28
C LEU A 65 5.32 1.54 -0.86
N HIS A 66 4.92 2.68 -1.43
CA HIS A 66 5.68 3.29 -2.49
C HIS A 66 7.07 3.66 -2.02
N GLN A 67 7.19 4.25 -0.84
CA GLN A 67 8.48 4.61 -0.28
C GLN A 67 9.32 3.37 0.03
N ILE A 68 8.70 2.36 0.62
CA ILE A 68 9.39 1.12 0.94
C ILE A 68 9.92 0.46 -0.33
N TRP A 69 9.08 0.36 -1.34
CA TRP A 69 9.47 -0.27 -2.59
C TRP A 69 10.59 0.50 -3.29
N TYR A 70 10.52 1.83 -3.24
CA TYR A 70 11.60 2.66 -3.77
C TYR A 70 12.92 2.31 -3.09
N LEU A 71 12.91 2.24 -1.77
CA LEU A 71 14.13 1.92 -1.03
C LEU A 71 14.66 0.53 -1.37
N MET A 72 13.76 -0.44 -1.49
CA MET A 72 14.16 -1.81 -1.81
C MET A 72 14.68 -1.92 -3.24
N GLU A 73 13.97 -1.34 -4.20
CA GLU A 73 14.31 -1.49 -5.60
C GLU A 73 15.46 -0.60 -6.04
N LYS A 74 15.43 0.66 -5.68
CA LYS A 74 16.42 1.63 -6.15
C LYS A 74 17.61 1.77 -5.23
N ARG A 75 17.41 1.63 -3.94
CA ARG A 75 18.48 1.79 -2.96
C ARG A 75 18.95 0.47 -2.38
N LYS A 76 18.37 -0.64 -2.84
CA LYS A 76 18.80 -1.99 -2.46
C LYS A 76 18.71 -2.27 -0.96
N VAL A 77 17.76 -1.64 -0.28
CA VAL A 77 17.54 -1.87 1.13
C VAL A 77 16.79 -3.20 1.30
N THR A 78 17.25 -4.02 2.24
CA THR A 78 16.60 -5.30 2.53
C THR A 78 15.37 -5.09 3.41
N VAL A 79 14.54 -6.15 3.54
CA VAL A 79 13.38 -6.10 4.43
C VAL A 79 13.82 -5.78 5.86
N ASN A 80 14.91 -6.39 6.32
CA ASN A 80 15.44 -6.08 7.66
C ASN A 80 15.85 -4.63 7.76
N GLY A 81 16.47 -4.09 6.70
CA GLY A 81 16.81 -2.68 6.67
C GLY A 81 15.62 -1.78 6.77
N ILE A 82 14.52 -2.14 6.10
CA ILE A 82 13.27 -1.40 6.20
C ILE A 82 12.76 -1.40 7.64
N LYS A 83 12.81 -2.55 8.31
CA LYS A 83 12.39 -2.64 9.71
C LYS A 83 13.20 -1.69 10.61
N VAL A 84 14.50 -1.64 10.39
CA VAL A 84 15.36 -0.74 11.17
C VAL A 84 14.97 0.72 10.93
N ILE A 85 14.70 1.08 9.69
CA ILE A 85 14.33 2.46 9.35
C ILE A 85 13.00 2.85 10.00
N LEU A 86 12.01 1.96 9.94
CA LEU A 86 10.66 2.27 10.39
C LEU A 86 10.40 2.07 11.87
N PHE A 87 11.11 1.15 12.49
CA PHE A 87 10.84 0.78 13.88
C PHE A 87 12.00 1.07 14.81
N LYS A 88 12.70 2.10 14.53
CA LYS A 88 13.79 2.52 15.40
C LYS A 88 13.35 2.79 16.81
#